data_ff3b987243b182da1ee0cd139fb1f216
#
_entry.id   ff3b987243b182da1ee0cd139fb1f216
#
_cell.length_a   1.000
_cell.length_b   1.000
_cell.length_c   1.000
_cell.angle_alpha   90.00
_cell.angle_beta   90.00
_cell.angle_gamma   90.00
#
_symmetry.space_group_name_H-M   'P 1'
#
loop_
_entity.id
_entity.type
_entity.pdbx_description
1 polymer ?
#
loop_
_entity_poly.entity_id
_entity_poly.type
_entity_poly.pdbx_seq_one_letter_code
_entity_poly.pdbx_strand_id
1 'polypeptide(L)'
;IALCPLLTPTLWHHHYGKIAAGWALAFLLPFAAVYGPGLAAANFVHALLAEYISFIILLTALYTVSGGIYIRGNLRGSPGLNTTILGVGAVLASVMGTTGASMLLIRPLIRANDDRRHVAHVVIFFIFIVSNAGGSLTPLGDPPLFLGFLKGVDFFWTLQHLLPQSLFLMGS
;
A
#
# COMPACT_ATOMS: atom_id res chain seq x y z
N ILE A 1 3.86 -15.12 10.64
CA ILE A 1 4.59 -14.28 9.67
C ILE A 1 4.72 -12.85 10.20
N ALA A 2 3.63 -12.20 10.65
CA ALA A 2 3.65 -10.80 11.09
C ALA A 2 4.60 -10.53 12.29
N LEU A 3 4.72 -11.46 13.22
CA LEU A 3 5.57 -11.32 14.40
C LEU A 3 7.05 -11.66 14.14
N CYS A 4 7.34 -12.49 13.14
CA CYS A 4 8.71 -12.92 12.84
C CYS A 4 9.69 -11.76 12.56
N PRO A 5 9.33 -10.74 11.75
CA PRO A 5 10.21 -9.60 11.50
C PRO A 5 10.53 -8.79 12.76
N LEU A 6 9.59 -8.74 13.72
CA LEU A 6 9.74 -7.99 14.96
C LEU A 6 10.56 -8.74 16.02
N LEU A 7 10.33 -10.05 16.15
CA LEU A 7 10.95 -10.86 17.19
C LEU A 7 12.34 -11.38 16.79
N THR A 8 12.55 -11.70 15.51
CA THR A 8 13.78 -12.30 15.00
C THR A 8 14.18 -11.67 13.66
N PRO A 9 14.60 -10.38 13.65
CA PRO A 9 14.89 -9.66 12.39
C PRO A 9 16.01 -10.31 11.58
N THR A 10 17.08 -10.78 12.21
CA THR A 10 18.21 -11.43 11.54
C THR A 10 17.82 -12.74 10.85
N LEU A 11 17.04 -13.57 11.50
CA LEU A 11 16.54 -14.83 10.94
C LEU A 11 15.54 -14.59 9.80
N TRP A 12 14.70 -13.57 9.96
CA TRP A 12 13.76 -13.16 8.92
C TRP A 12 14.46 -12.70 7.65
N HIS A 13 15.42 -11.78 7.75
CA HIS A 13 16.14 -11.26 6.60
C HIS A 13 16.88 -12.34 5.78
N HIS A 14 17.40 -13.37 6.43
CA HIS A 14 18.14 -14.44 5.74
C HIS A 14 17.25 -15.57 5.22
N HIS A 15 16.09 -15.80 5.83
CA HIS A 15 15.27 -17.00 5.57
C HIS A 15 13.80 -16.72 5.27
N TYR A 16 13.41 -15.46 4.99
CA TYR A 16 12.00 -15.10 4.76
C TYR A 16 11.33 -15.97 3.67
N GLY A 17 12.03 -16.28 2.58
CA GLY A 17 11.50 -17.12 1.51
C GLY A 17 11.24 -18.56 1.96
N LYS A 18 12.14 -19.14 2.78
CA LYS A 18 11.97 -20.49 3.33
C LYS A 18 10.82 -20.55 4.33
N ILE A 19 10.68 -19.51 5.16
CA ILE A 19 9.59 -19.38 6.14
C ILE A 19 8.25 -19.24 5.40
N ALA A 20 8.19 -18.39 4.37
CA ALA A 20 6.98 -18.23 3.55
C ALA A 20 6.59 -19.52 2.84
N ALA A 21 7.56 -20.22 2.24
CA ALA A 21 7.34 -21.52 1.61
C ALA A 21 6.86 -22.58 2.62
N GLY A 22 7.43 -22.59 3.83
CA GLY A 22 7.00 -23.49 4.90
C GLY A 22 5.53 -23.27 5.28
N TRP A 23 5.10 -22.03 5.43
CA TRP A 23 3.70 -21.69 5.70
C TRP A 23 2.77 -22.05 4.52
N ALA A 24 3.21 -21.81 3.29
CA ALA A 24 2.46 -22.20 2.10
C ALA A 24 2.25 -23.72 2.05
N LEU A 25 3.31 -24.49 2.29
CA LEU A 25 3.24 -25.96 2.35
C LEU A 25 2.39 -26.46 3.51
N ALA A 26 2.49 -25.83 4.68
CA ALA A 26 1.67 -26.17 5.85
C ALA A 26 0.16 -25.99 5.60
N PHE A 27 -0.21 -25.10 4.69
CA PHE A 27 -1.59 -24.93 4.23
C PHE A 27 -1.94 -25.87 3.08
N LEU A 28 -1.09 -25.94 2.04
CA LEU A 28 -1.37 -26.68 0.82
C LEU A 28 -1.43 -28.20 1.05
N LEU A 29 -0.60 -28.76 1.93
CA LEU A 29 -0.56 -30.20 2.16
C LEU A 29 -1.86 -30.73 2.80
N PRO A 30 -2.37 -30.16 3.91
CA PRO A 30 -3.67 -30.56 4.44
C PRO A 30 -4.82 -30.30 3.47
N PHE A 31 -4.79 -29.18 2.75
CA PHE A 31 -5.79 -28.85 1.76
C PHE A 31 -5.83 -29.89 0.63
N ALA A 32 -4.68 -30.29 0.11
CA ALA A 32 -4.58 -31.33 -0.91
C ALA A 32 -5.00 -32.72 -0.41
N ALA A 33 -4.76 -33.03 0.86
CA ALA A 33 -5.17 -34.27 1.48
C ALA A 33 -6.70 -34.39 1.63
N VAL A 34 -7.37 -33.26 1.94
CA VAL A 34 -8.83 -33.23 2.16
C VAL A 34 -9.61 -33.08 0.86
N TYR A 35 -9.18 -32.17 -0.03
CA TYR A 35 -9.92 -31.78 -1.24
C TYR A 35 -9.35 -32.40 -2.53
N GLY A 36 -8.24 -33.09 -2.42
CA GLY A 36 -7.55 -33.69 -3.57
C GLY A 36 -6.45 -32.82 -4.20
N PRO A 37 -5.40 -33.46 -4.72
CA PRO A 37 -4.24 -32.73 -5.25
C PRO A 37 -4.55 -31.90 -6.51
N GLY A 38 -5.51 -32.33 -7.33
CA GLY A 38 -5.91 -31.59 -8.54
C GLY A 38 -6.54 -30.23 -8.22
N LEU A 39 -7.44 -30.19 -7.23
CA LEU A 39 -8.08 -28.95 -6.79
C LEU A 39 -7.07 -28.02 -6.11
N ALA A 40 -6.17 -28.59 -5.30
CA ALA A 40 -5.10 -27.81 -4.64
C ALA A 40 -4.16 -27.17 -5.68
N ALA A 41 -3.75 -27.91 -6.69
CA ALA A 41 -2.92 -27.38 -7.77
C ALA A 41 -3.65 -26.30 -8.58
N ALA A 42 -4.92 -26.52 -8.92
CA ALA A 42 -5.71 -25.53 -9.66
C ALA A 42 -5.86 -24.20 -8.88
N ASN A 43 -6.18 -24.27 -7.59
CA ASN A 43 -6.28 -23.06 -6.74
C ASN A 43 -4.93 -22.37 -6.56
N PHE A 44 -3.84 -23.13 -6.41
CA PHE A 44 -2.50 -22.55 -6.32
C PHE A 44 -2.10 -21.81 -7.60
N VAL A 45 -2.32 -22.44 -8.77
CA VAL A 45 -2.04 -21.82 -10.08
C VAL A 45 -2.93 -20.58 -10.28
N HIS A 46 -4.20 -20.65 -9.90
CA HIS A 46 -5.11 -19.51 -9.99
C HIS A 46 -4.61 -18.33 -9.11
N ALA A 47 -4.27 -18.59 -7.87
CA ALA A 47 -3.73 -17.56 -6.97
C ALA A 47 -2.42 -16.96 -7.52
N LEU A 48 -1.54 -17.80 -8.07
CA LEU A 48 -0.29 -17.35 -8.66
C LEU A 48 -0.50 -16.47 -9.89
N LEU A 49 -1.36 -16.87 -10.80
CA LEU A 49 -1.58 -16.16 -12.07
C LEU A 49 -2.52 -14.97 -11.92
N ALA A 50 -3.65 -15.15 -11.26
CA ALA A 50 -4.69 -14.13 -11.18
C ALA A 50 -4.39 -13.05 -10.13
N GLU A 51 -3.78 -13.42 -9.01
CA GLU A 51 -3.53 -12.48 -7.92
C GLU A 51 -2.08 -12.02 -7.87
N TYR A 52 -1.12 -12.95 -7.74
CA TYR A 52 0.28 -12.58 -7.54
C TYR A 52 0.90 -11.92 -8.77
N ILE A 53 0.76 -12.50 -9.96
CA ILE A 53 1.35 -11.92 -11.19
C ILE A 53 0.68 -10.59 -11.52
N SER A 54 -0.64 -10.50 -11.41
CA SER A 54 -1.37 -9.25 -11.63
C SER A 54 -0.92 -8.14 -10.67
N PHE A 55 -0.69 -8.48 -9.41
CA PHE A 55 -0.16 -7.55 -8.41
C PHE A 55 1.26 -7.09 -8.73
N ILE A 56 2.16 -8.00 -9.14
CA ILE A 56 3.53 -7.65 -9.54
C ILE A 56 3.55 -6.78 -10.79
N ILE A 57 2.70 -7.04 -11.78
CA ILE A 57 2.56 -6.19 -12.97
C ILE A 57 2.12 -4.79 -12.55
N LEU A 58 1.11 -4.69 -11.70
CA LEU A 58 0.62 -3.41 -11.18
C LEU A 58 1.72 -2.62 -10.46
N LEU A 59 2.43 -3.27 -9.53
CA LEU A 59 3.54 -2.64 -8.80
C LEU A 59 4.66 -2.18 -9.75
N THR A 60 5.01 -3.02 -10.73
CA THR A 60 6.05 -2.67 -11.72
C THR A 60 5.64 -1.47 -12.56
N ALA A 61 4.40 -1.44 -13.02
CA ALA A 61 3.85 -0.31 -13.76
C ALA A 61 3.89 0.98 -12.93
N LEU A 62 3.39 0.93 -11.69
CA LEU A 62 3.42 2.07 -10.77
C LEU A 62 4.85 2.53 -10.47
N TYR A 63 5.77 1.60 -10.24
CA TYR A 63 7.18 1.91 -9.98
C TYR A 63 7.85 2.58 -11.20
N THR A 64 7.56 2.08 -12.40
CA THR A 64 8.10 2.62 -13.65
C THR A 64 7.59 4.03 -13.90
N VAL A 65 6.28 4.25 -13.78
CA VAL A 65 5.66 5.57 -13.96
C VAL A 65 6.19 6.57 -12.92
N SER A 66 6.21 6.19 -11.65
CA SER A 66 6.69 7.09 -10.58
C SER A 66 8.18 7.38 -10.67
N GLY A 67 8.97 6.43 -11.16
CA GLY A 67 10.41 6.61 -11.39
C GLY A 67 10.73 7.60 -12.51
N GLY A 68 9.83 7.75 -13.49
CA GLY A 68 9.95 8.68 -14.60
C GLY A 68 9.53 10.12 -14.28
N ILE A 69 8.83 10.36 -13.19
CA ILE A 69 8.39 11.70 -12.80
C ILE A 69 9.49 12.38 -11.99
N TYR A 70 10.10 13.38 -12.59
CA TYR A 70 11.12 14.23 -11.96
C TYR A 70 10.54 15.62 -11.67
N ILE A 71 10.25 15.90 -10.42
CA ILE A 71 9.80 17.23 -10.00
C ILE A 71 11.04 18.09 -9.78
N ARG A 72 11.30 19.02 -10.70
CA ARG A 72 12.30 20.09 -10.56
C ARG A 72 11.68 21.26 -9.81
N GLY A 73 12.22 21.58 -8.66
CA GLY A 73 11.81 22.74 -7.89
C GLY A 73 12.75 22.94 -6.70
N ASN A 74 12.98 24.20 -6.33
CA ASN A 74 13.69 24.53 -5.09
C ASN A 74 12.67 24.45 -3.93
N LEU A 75 12.17 23.23 -3.67
CA LEU A 75 11.19 22.97 -2.63
C LEU A 75 11.92 23.04 -1.28
N ARG A 76 11.79 24.15 -0.58
CA ARG A 76 12.24 24.25 0.81
C ARG A 76 11.12 23.75 1.72
N GLY A 77 11.42 22.76 2.56
CA GLY A 77 10.47 22.20 3.51
C GLY A 77 9.96 23.27 4.47
N SER A 78 8.74 23.70 4.23
CA SER A 78 7.98 24.54 5.18
C SER A 78 6.79 23.74 5.70
N PRO A 79 6.24 24.07 6.87
CA PRO A 79 5.03 23.42 7.37
C PRO A 79 3.89 23.45 6.34
N GLY A 80 3.68 24.61 5.70
CA GLY A 80 2.65 24.76 4.67
C GLY A 80 2.88 23.89 3.44
N LEU A 81 4.13 23.78 2.93
CA LEU A 81 4.44 22.92 1.80
C LEU A 81 4.22 21.45 2.15
N ASN A 82 4.67 21.02 3.33
CA ASN A 82 4.47 19.65 3.78
C ASN A 82 2.99 19.31 3.90
N THR A 83 2.19 20.16 4.53
CA THR A 83 0.74 20.00 4.63
C THR A 83 0.07 19.94 3.26
N THR A 84 0.51 20.77 2.30
CA THR A 84 -0.01 20.75 0.93
C THR A 84 0.33 19.44 0.24
N ILE A 85 1.56 18.94 0.37
CA ILE A 85 1.97 17.65 -0.22
C ILE A 85 1.14 16.51 0.40
N LEU A 86 0.92 16.53 1.71
CA LEU A 86 0.10 15.53 2.40
C LEU A 86 -1.36 15.59 1.94
N GLY A 87 -1.96 16.78 1.85
CA GLY A 87 -3.34 16.96 1.41
C GLY A 87 -3.55 16.55 -0.05
N VAL A 88 -2.67 17.02 -0.95
CA VAL A 88 -2.69 16.60 -2.37
C VAL A 88 -2.45 15.10 -2.49
N GLY A 89 -1.54 14.56 -1.69
CA GLY A 89 -1.25 13.14 -1.65
C GLY A 89 -2.45 12.29 -1.24
N ALA A 90 -3.21 12.72 -0.25
CA ALA A 90 -4.43 12.03 0.18
C ALA A 90 -5.51 12.01 -0.92
N VAL A 91 -5.70 13.13 -1.62
CA VAL A 91 -6.63 13.18 -2.77
C VAL A 91 -6.15 12.27 -3.90
N LEU A 92 -4.87 12.31 -4.23
CA LEU A 92 -4.29 11.41 -5.26
C LEU A 92 -4.42 9.94 -4.86
N ALA A 93 -4.20 9.61 -3.57
CA ALA A 93 -4.35 8.25 -3.07
C ALA A 93 -5.77 7.71 -3.26
N SER A 94 -6.79 8.56 -3.14
CA SER A 94 -8.18 8.17 -3.42
C SER A 94 -8.44 7.85 -4.90
N VAL A 95 -7.66 8.41 -5.83
CA VAL A 95 -7.89 8.24 -7.28
C VAL A 95 -6.99 7.17 -7.89
N MET A 96 -5.71 7.15 -7.54
CA MET A 96 -4.71 6.26 -8.14
C MET A 96 -4.16 5.19 -7.18
N GLY A 97 -4.75 5.08 -6.01
CA GLY A 97 -4.31 4.16 -4.97
C GLY A 97 -3.20 4.70 -4.08
N THR A 98 -3.18 4.22 -2.84
CA THR A 98 -2.18 4.62 -1.82
C THR A 98 -0.75 4.34 -2.26
N THR A 99 -0.51 3.20 -2.90
CA THR A 99 0.82 2.81 -3.39
C THR A 99 1.32 3.77 -4.47
N GLY A 100 0.47 4.11 -5.45
CA GLY A 100 0.82 5.03 -6.54
C GLY A 100 1.12 6.45 -6.03
N ALA A 101 0.23 6.99 -5.20
CA ALA A 101 0.40 8.31 -4.59
C ALA A 101 1.65 8.38 -3.71
N SER A 102 1.90 7.33 -2.92
CA SER A 102 3.08 7.26 -2.04
C SER A 102 4.38 7.22 -2.84
N MET A 103 4.47 6.39 -3.87
CA MET A 103 5.66 6.31 -4.72
C MET A 103 5.95 7.63 -5.44
N LEU A 104 4.90 8.34 -5.85
CA LEU A 104 5.01 9.62 -6.53
C LEU A 104 5.54 10.73 -5.61
N LEU A 105 5.02 10.81 -4.38
CA LEU A 105 5.20 11.99 -3.52
C LEU A 105 6.27 11.83 -2.44
N ILE A 106 6.67 10.61 -2.06
CA ILE A 106 7.65 10.40 -1.00
C ILE A 106 9.01 11.02 -1.32
N ARG A 107 9.47 10.89 -2.56
CA ARG A 107 10.76 11.46 -2.98
C ARG A 107 10.78 12.99 -2.95
N PRO A 108 9.80 13.71 -3.53
CA PRO A 108 9.68 15.15 -3.39
C PRO A 108 9.61 15.61 -1.94
N LEU A 109 8.85 14.90 -1.10
CA LEU A 109 8.72 15.22 0.32
C LEU A 109 10.04 15.11 1.07
N ILE A 110 10.79 14.03 0.88
CA ILE A 110 12.09 13.83 1.52
C ILE A 110 13.06 14.91 1.04
N ARG A 111 13.16 15.17 -0.27
CA ARG A 111 14.04 16.20 -0.84
C ARG A 111 13.72 17.60 -0.34
N ALA A 112 12.43 17.93 -0.19
CA ALA A 112 12.02 19.23 0.33
C ALA A 112 12.49 19.46 1.77
N ASN A 113 12.73 18.40 2.52
CA ASN A 113 13.08 18.44 3.94
C ASN A 113 14.53 18.00 4.23
N ASP A 114 15.38 17.84 3.21
CA ASP A 114 16.79 17.41 3.37
C ASP A 114 17.59 18.30 4.32
N ASP A 115 17.30 19.60 4.35
CA ASP A 115 17.99 20.59 5.20
C ASP A 115 17.54 20.54 6.68
N ARG A 116 16.55 19.70 7.03
CA ARG A 116 15.97 19.66 8.38
C ARG A 116 16.57 18.55 9.24
N ARG A 117 16.89 18.88 10.49
CA ARG A 117 17.44 17.94 11.48
C ARG A 117 16.47 16.85 11.91
N HIS A 118 15.14 17.14 11.91
CA HIS A 118 14.09 16.23 12.39
C HIS A 118 13.02 16.07 11.31
N VAL A 119 13.14 15.03 10.48
CA VAL A 119 12.24 14.74 9.35
C VAL A 119 11.28 13.58 9.65
N ALA A 120 11.57 12.79 10.69
CA ALA A 120 10.83 11.57 10.99
C ALA A 120 9.32 11.79 11.10
N HIS A 121 8.87 12.87 11.77
CA HIS A 121 7.46 13.18 11.92
C HIS A 121 6.76 13.42 10.57
N VAL A 122 7.43 14.09 9.62
CA VAL A 122 6.86 14.35 8.29
C VAL A 122 6.62 13.05 7.53
N VAL A 123 7.57 12.11 7.60
CA VAL A 123 7.44 10.79 6.99
C VAL A 123 6.36 9.96 7.68
N ILE A 124 6.29 10.01 9.00
CA ILE A 124 5.25 9.31 9.77
C ILE A 124 3.86 9.81 9.38
N PHE A 125 3.64 11.13 9.36
CA PHE A 125 2.35 11.69 8.92
C PHE A 125 2.06 11.38 7.44
N PHE A 126 3.07 11.34 6.58
CA PHE A 126 2.90 10.90 5.20
C PHE A 126 2.36 9.47 5.11
N ILE A 127 2.92 8.55 5.91
CA ILE A 127 2.45 7.17 5.96
C ILE A 127 0.99 7.11 6.44
N PHE A 128 0.65 7.83 7.50
CA PHE A 128 -0.73 7.83 8.02
C PHE A 128 -1.73 8.47 7.05
N ILE A 129 -1.39 9.60 6.47
CA ILE A 129 -2.33 10.39 5.65
C ILE A 129 -2.36 9.88 4.21
N VAL A 130 -1.22 9.79 3.53
CA VAL A 130 -1.17 9.45 2.09
C VAL A 130 -1.22 7.96 1.87
N SER A 131 -0.39 7.20 2.62
CA SER A 131 -0.26 5.76 2.39
C SER A 131 -1.39 4.93 3.02
N ASN A 132 -2.22 5.53 3.88
CA ASN A 132 -3.35 4.84 4.53
C ASN A 132 -4.67 5.61 4.40
N ALA A 133 -4.85 6.70 5.17
CA ALA A 133 -6.13 7.38 5.26
C ALA A 133 -6.65 7.91 3.92
N GLY A 134 -5.77 8.41 3.05
CA GLY A 134 -6.14 8.92 1.73
C GLY A 134 -6.79 7.86 0.82
N GLY A 135 -6.43 6.58 0.96
CA GLY A 135 -7.02 5.50 0.18
C GLY A 135 -8.43 5.08 0.62
N SER A 136 -8.90 5.53 1.77
CA SER A 136 -10.18 5.07 2.34
C SER A 136 -11.43 5.69 1.69
N LEU A 137 -11.28 6.76 0.91
CA LEU A 137 -12.42 7.52 0.36
C LEU A 137 -13.04 6.92 -0.89
N THR A 138 -12.31 6.09 -1.63
CA THR A 138 -12.85 5.42 -2.82
C THR A 138 -12.39 3.97 -2.90
N PRO A 139 -13.13 3.11 -3.60
CA PRO A 139 -12.70 1.72 -3.86
C PRO A 139 -11.37 1.61 -4.62
N LEU A 140 -10.97 2.64 -5.37
CA LEU A 140 -9.71 2.66 -6.11
C LEU A 140 -8.50 2.93 -5.20
N GLY A 141 -8.74 3.47 -4.01
CA GLY A 141 -7.69 3.85 -3.08
C GLY A 141 -7.01 2.66 -2.39
N ASP A 142 -7.76 1.61 -2.13
CA ASP A 142 -7.25 0.46 -1.38
C ASP A 142 -7.84 -0.87 -1.88
N PRO A 143 -7.02 -1.92 -2.12
CA PRO A 143 -7.47 -3.21 -2.66
C PRO A 143 -8.64 -3.86 -1.92
N PRO A 144 -8.72 -3.88 -0.57
CA PRO A 144 -9.89 -4.40 0.14
C PRO A 144 -11.21 -3.69 -0.19
N LEU A 145 -11.16 -2.37 -0.38
CA LEU A 145 -12.34 -1.58 -0.75
C LEU A 145 -12.77 -1.88 -2.18
N PHE A 146 -11.82 -2.10 -3.08
CA PHE A 146 -12.09 -2.53 -4.45
C PHE A 146 -12.78 -3.89 -4.50
N LEU A 147 -12.36 -4.85 -3.67
CA LEU A 147 -13.05 -6.13 -3.55
C LEU A 147 -14.47 -5.98 -3.02
N GLY A 148 -14.72 -5.06 -2.09
CA GLY A 148 -16.06 -4.71 -1.62
C GLY A 148 -16.95 -4.19 -2.76
N PHE A 149 -16.41 -3.29 -3.57
CA PHE A 149 -17.09 -2.77 -4.77
C PHE A 149 -17.45 -3.89 -5.76
N LEU A 150 -16.53 -4.80 -6.06
CA LEU A 150 -16.79 -5.96 -6.92
C LEU A 150 -17.86 -6.90 -6.37
N LYS A 151 -18.07 -6.92 -5.06
CA LYS A 151 -19.13 -7.68 -4.39
C LYS A 151 -20.45 -6.93 -4.26
N GLY A 152 -20.59 -5.77 -4.91
CA GLY A 152 -21.86 -5.02 -5.01
C GLY A 152 -22.00 -3.87 -3.99
N VAL A 153 -20.97 -3.48 -3.29
CA VAL A 153 -20.98 -2.25 -2.48
C VAL A 153 -20.94 -1.05 -3.42
N ASP A 154 -21.76 -0.03 -3.16
CA ASP A 154 -21.78 1.19 -3.97
C ASP A 154 -20.41 1.89 -3.97
N PHE A 155 -20.02 2.44 -5.14
CA PHE A 155 -18.73 3.12 -5.31
C PHE A 155 -18.55 4.31 -4.36
N PHE A 156 -19.59 5.07 -4.11
CA PHE A 156 -19.55 6.25 -3.24
C PHE A 156 -19.88 5.93 -1.78
N TRP A 157 -20.11 4.68 -1.42
CA TRP A 157 -20.43 4.29 -0.06
C TRP A 157 -19.35 4.73 0.93
N THR A 158 -18.09 4.49 0.60
CA THR A 158 -16.96 4.87 1.45
C THR A 158 -16.84 6.37 1.60
N LEU A 159 -17.03 7.13 0.52
CA LEU A 159 -17.02 8.59 0.57
C LEU A 159 -18.14 9.13 1.49
N GLN A 160 -19.34 8.59 1.38
CA GLN A 160 -20.48 9.05 2.19
C GLN A 160 -20.35 8.73 3.67
N HIS A 161 -19.77 7.58 4.01
CA HIS A 161 -19.73 7.10 5.39
C HIS A 161 -18.40 7.36 6.10
N LEU A 162 -17.28 7.44 5.38
CA LEU A 162 -15.95 7.60 5.96
C LEU A 162 -15.37 9.02 5.82
N LEU A 163 -16.03 9.91 5.05
CA LEU A 163 -15.53 11.27 4.85
C LEU A 163 -15.32 12.04 6.16
N PRO A 164 -16.25 12.02 7.15
CA PRO A 164 -16.05 12.74 8.41
C PRO A 164 -14.83 12.22 9.18
N GLN A 165 -14.63 10.89 9.23
CA GLN A 165 -13.49 10.27 9.90
C GLN A 165 -12.17 10.60 9.19
N SER A 166 -12.17 10.55 7.85
CA SER A 166 -11.00 10.91 7.05
C SER A 166 -10.61 12.38 7.21
N LEU A 167 -11.59 13.29 7.21
CA LEU A 167 -11.35 14.72 7.46
C LEU A 167 -10.80 14.97 8.86
N PHE A 168 -11.31 14.25 9.88
CA PHE A 168 -10.79 14.34 11.24
C PHE A 168 -9.33 13.90 11.32
N LEU A 169 -8.98 12.76 10.68
CA LEU A 169 -7.61 12.25 10.64
C LEU A 169 -6.65 13.16 9.86
N MET A 170 -7.14 13.83 8.82
CA MET A 170 -6.33 14.77 8.03
C MET A 170 -6.16 16.12 8.70
N GLY A 171 -7.06 16.50 9.63
CA GLY A 171 -7.03 17.78 10.34
C GLY A 171 -6.37 17.74 11.72
N SER A 172 -6.06 16.54 12.22
CA SER A 172 -5.36 16.35 13.51
C SER A 172 -3.85 16.33 13.34
#